data_d2b3b6bf409b1444fc0192ce09273a3a
#
_entry.id   d2b3b6bf409b1444fc0192ce09273a3a
#
_cell.length_a   1.000
_cell.length_b   1.000
_cell.length_c   1.000
_cell.angle_alpha   90.00
_cell.angle_beta   90.00
_cell.angle_gamma   90.00
#
_symmetry.space_group_name_H-M   'P 1'
#
loop_
_entity.id
_entity.type
_entity.pdbx_description
1 polymer ?
#
loop_
_entity_poly.entity_id
_entity_poly.type
_entity_poly.pdbx_seq_one_letter_code
_entity_poly.pdbx_strand_id
1 'polypeptide(L)' 'MIRAFSYDPQERRLDVVFVSGRQYSYHRVPARIADGMRQASSKGSYFNRRIRDHFAFTRDGEGDAI' A
#
# COMPACT_ATOMS: atom_id res chain seq x y z
N MET A 1 -0.10 -11.63 -5.72
CA MET A 1 0.00 -10.22 -5.91
C MET A 1 0.10 -9.46 -4.60
N ILE A 2 -0.97 -9.16 -3.90
CA ILE A 2 -0.87 -8.55 -2.59
C ILE A 2 -1.08 -9.61 -1.54
N ARG A 3 -0.11 -9.75 -0.65
CA ARG A 3 -0.12 -10.75 0.39
C ARG A 3 -0.84 -10.24 1.63
N ALA A 4 -0.57 -8.99 2.00
CA ALA A 4 -1.17 -8.40 3.18
C ALA A 4 -1.04 -6.88 3.09
N PHE A 5 -1.85 -6.17 3.86
CA PHE A 5 -1.71 -4.74 3.98
C PHE A 5 -2.23 -4.29 5.34
N SER A 6 -1.75 -3.14 5.79
CA SER A 6 -2.25 -2.53 7.01
C SER A 6 -2.25 -1.01 6.84
N TYR A 7 -3.09 -0.33 7.57
CA TYR A 7 -3.24 1.11 7.47
C TYR A 7 -3.09 1.76 8.84
N ASP A 8 -2.26 2.79 8.90
CA ASP A 8 -2.08 3.60 10.11
C ASP A 8 -2.80 4.93 9.91
N PRO A 9 -3.96 5.12 10.56
CA PRO A 9 -4.75 6.33 10.34
C PRO A 9 -4.08 7.60 10.87
N GLN A 10 -3.22 7.48 11.87
CA GLN A 10 -2.53 8.65 12.39
C GLN A 10 -1.48 9.15 11.41
N GLU A 11 -0.74 8.26 10.82
CA GLU A 11 0.29 8.59 9.86
C GLU A 11 -0.24 8.66 8.44
N ARG A 12 -1.47 8.21 8.22
CA ARG A 12 -2.06 8.07 6.89
C ARG A 12 -1.17 7.23 6.00
N ARG A 13 -0.59 6.20 6.58
CA ARG A 13 0.37 5.34 5.88
C ARG A 13 -0.26 3.99 5.61
N LEU A 14 -0.25 3.59 4.36
CA LEU A 14 -0.72 2.28 3.95
C LEU A 14 0.49 1.41 3.63
N ASP A 15 0.68 0.37 4.42
CA ASP A 15 1.77 -0.58 4.21
C ASP A 15 1.24 -1.77 3.44
N VAL A 16 1.92 -2.12 2.35
CA VAL A 16 1.49 -3.20 1.46
C VAL A 16 2.63 -4.18 1.32
N VAL A 17 2.32 -5.46 1.53
CA VAL A 17 3.28 -6.55 1.35
C VAL A 17 2.85 -7.37 0.16
N PHE A 18 3.73 -7.51 -0.80
CA PHE A 18 3.46 -8.28 -2.01
C PHE A 18 3.89 -9.73 -1.84
N VAL A 19 3.35 -10.60 -2.70
CA VAL A 19 3.69 -12.03 -2.61
C VAL A 19 5.18 -12.28 -2.84
N SER A 20 5.86 -11.35 -3.48
CA SER A 20 7.30 -11.46 -3.67
C SER A 20 8.09 -11.22 -2.37
N GLY A 21 7.42 -10.75 -1.33
CA GLY A 21 8.06 -10.40 -0.07
C GLY A 21 8.43 -8.95 0.05
N ARG A 22 8.31 -8.18 -1.01
CA ARG A 22 8.61 -6.75 -0.96
C ARG A 22 7.53 -6.01 -0.22
N GLN A 23 7.94 -4.98 0.51
CA GLN A 23 7.04 -4.16 1.29
C GLN A 23 7.17 -2.71 0.89
N TYR A 24 6.04 -2.06 0.64
CA TYR A 24 5.97 -0.66 0.25
C TYR A 24 5.11 0.08 1.26
N SER A 25 5.51 1.30 1.60
CA SER A 25 4.73 2.17 2.47
C SER A 25 4.27 3.37 1.66
N TYR A 26 2.96 3.53 1.52
CA TYR A 26 2.38 4.65 0.79
C TYR A 26 1.94 5.71 1.78
N HIS A 27 2.29 6.96 1.48
CA HIS A 27 2.13 8.07 2.41
C HIS A 27 0.97 8.97 2.02
N ARG A 28 0.37 9.60 3.02
CA ARG A 28 -0.75 10.53 2.83
C ARG A 28 -1.94 9.87 2.15
N VAL A 29 -2.20 8.63 2.52
CA VAL A 29 -3.32 7.90 1.97
C VAL A 29 -4.55 8.18 2.82
N PRO A 30 -5.64 8.74 2.24
CA PRO A 30 -6.85 8.98 3.01
C PRO A 30 -7.48 7.68 3.49
N ALA A 31 -8.17 7.76 4.64
CA ALA A 31 -8.81 6.58 5.21
C ALA A 31 -9.78 5.92 4.24
N ARG A 32 -10.49 6.72 3.45
CA ARG A 32 -11.46 6.17 2.50
C ARG A 32 -10.82 5.28 1.46
N ILE A 33 -9.58 5.57 1.09
CA ILE A 33 -8.84 4.75 0.12
C ILE A 33 -8.47 3.41 0.75
N ALA A 34 -8.02 3.44 2.01
CA ALA A 34 -7.70 2.20 2.72
C ALA A 34 -8.94 1.35 2.93
N ASP A 35 -10.07 1.98 3.25
CA ASP A 35 -11.32 1.26 3.42
C ASP A 35 -11.77 0.62 2.12
N GLY A 36 -11.63 1.34 1.02
CA GLY A 36 -11.96 0.78 -0.28
C GLY A 36 -11.12 -0.45 -0.60
N MET A 37 -9.86 -0.44 -0.19
CA MET A 37 -9.01 -1.60 -0.40
C MET A 37 -9.48 -2.82 0.40
N ARG A 38 -9.92 -2.60 1.64
CA ARG A 38 -10.47 -3.69 2.44
C ARG A 38 -11.69 -4.31 1.79
N GLN A 39 -12.53 -3.48 1.17
CA GLN A 39 -13.78 -3.92 0.59
C GLN A 39 -13.64 -4.43 -0.84
N ALA A 40 -12.53 -4.18 -1.47
CA ALA A 40 -12.35 -4.56 -2.87
C ALA A 40 -12.34 -6.07 -3.02
N SER A 41 -13.05 -6.57 -4.01
CA SER A 41 -13.04 -7.99 -4.31
C SER A 41 -11.70 -8.39 -4.94
N SER A 42 -11.08 -7.49 -5.68
CA SER A 42 -9.74 -7.70 -6.21
C SER A 42 -8.84 -6.60 -5.67
N LYS A 43 -8.04 -6.93 -4.68
CA LYS A 43 -7.16 -5.96 -4.05
C LYS A 43 -6.05 -5.49 -4.99
N GLY A 44 -5.56 -6.39 -5.83
CA GLY A 44 -4.56 -6.01 -6.80
C GLY A 44 -5.06 -5.00 -7.81
N SER A 45 -6.28 -5.19 -8.33
CA SER A 45 -6.87 -4.23 -9.25
C SER A 45 -7.12 -2.89 -8.60
N TYR A 46 -7.65 -2.91 -7.38
CA TYR A 46 -7.91 -1.69 -6.64
C TYR A 46 -6.61 -0.92 -6.42
N PHE A 47 -5.58 -1.63 -5.97
CA PHE A 47 -4.28 -1.04 -5.71
C PHE A 47 -3.73 -0.37 -6.97
N ASN A 48 -3.79 -1.05 -8.10
CA ASN A 48 -3.26 -0.50 -9.35
C ASN A 48 -3.98 0.76 -9.79
N ARG A 49 -5.30 0.80 -9.59
CA ARG A 49 -6.10 1.92 -10.07
C ARG A 49 -6.12 3.11 -9.11
N ARG A 50 -6.06 2.84 -7.80
CA ARG A 50 -6.31 3.87 -6.80
C ARG A 50 -5.09 4.30 -6.02
N ILE A 51 -4.06 3.47 -5.96
CA ILE A 51 -2.95 3.72 -5.04
C ILE A 51 -1.63 3.84 -5.77
N ARG A 52 -1.34 2.93 -6.65
CA ARG A 52 0.00 2.74 -7.20
C ARG A 52 0.67 4.01 -7.70
N ASP A 53 -0.01 4.81 -8.51
CA ASP A 53 0.59 6.00 -9.09
C ASP A 53 0.00 7.28 -8.52
N HIS A 54 -0.71 7.18 -7.40
CA HIS A 54 -1.43 8.32 -6.85
C HIS A 54 -0.82 8.85 -5.57
N PHE A 55 0.08 8.13 -4.95
CA PHE A 55 0.66 8.51 -3.67
C PHE A 55 2.16 8.25 -3.67
N ALA A 56 2.89 9.08 -2.92
CA ALA A 56 4.30 8.86 -2.72
C ALA A 56 4.52 7.59 -1.89
N PHE A 57 5.61 6.92 -2.10
CA PHE A 57 5.88 5.69 -1.38
C PHE A 57 7.36 5.52 -1.08
N THR A 58 7.64 4.69 -0.08
CA THR A 58 8.98 4.22 0.24
C THR A 58 8.99 2.70 0.14
N ARG A 59 10.10 2.15 -0.29
CA ARG A 59 10.26 0.70 -0.39
C ARG A 59 11.15 0.22 0.73
N ASP A 60 10.59 -0.62 1.59
CA ASP A 60 11.34 -1.17 2.70
C ASP A 60 12.35 -2.18 2.19
N GLY A 61 13.55 -2.08 2.71
CA GLY A 61 14.60 -2.99 2.36
C GLY A 61 15.41 -2.59 1.16
N GLU A 62 14.83 -1.82 0.25
CA GLU A 62 15.57 -1.41 -0.94
C GLU A 62 16.47 -0.23 -0.68
N GLY A 63 15.97 0.73 0.08
CA GLY A 63 16.79 1.87 0.42
C GLY A 63 18.02 1.46 1.19
N ASP A 64 17.91 0.37 1.91
CA ASP A 64 19.02 -0.11 2.72
C ASP A 64 20.08 -0.80 1.91
N ALA A 65 19.74 -1.21 0.72
CA ALA A 65 20.69 -1.90 -0.13
C ALA A 65 21.72 -0.96 -0.71
N ILE A 66 21.54 0.28 -0.50
CA ILE A 66 22.48 1.28 -0.96
C ILE A 66 23.65 1.43 0.03
#